data_a2ae2ec033a86b65732efbc2a2221b5c
#
_entry.id   a2ae2ec033a86b65732efbc2a2221b5c
#
_cell.length_a   1.000
_cell.length_b   1.000
_cell.length_c   1.000
_cell.angle_alpha   90.00
_cell.angle_beta   90.00
_cell.angle_gamma   90.00
#
_symmetry.space_group_name_H-M   'P 1'
#
loop_
_entity.id
_entity.type
_entity.pdbx_description
1 polymer ?
#
loop_
_entity_poly.entity_id
_entity_poly.type
_entity_poly.pdbx_seq_one_letter_code
_entity_poly.pdbx_strand_id
1 'polypeptide(L)'
;MRLANGALFPLPVTLDVSQEQVNQLGLKAGSRVTLRDPRDDNAIAILTISDVYKFDRSREAELAFGADDKAHPSVSYLYEHVKDVYIGGSVEAVSKPQYYDYVEQRFTPAELRHYFEKVAWRKVVAFQTRNPMHRAHRELTVRAARQLQANILIHPVVGLTKPGDVDHYTRVRVYQSLMPRYPKGMAALALLPLAMRMAGPREALWHAIIRKNFGVSHFIVGRDHAGPGKNSQGQDFYGPYDAQDLVRKHTEELGIEMVPFQMMTYLPDTDEYQPVDEVAPGTPTLNISGTELRRRLRTGAPIPDWFSYESVVKTLRESYPPKTSQGFTIFLTGLHNSGKDQIARALQVKFHEQGGRSVSLLLGDSMRQELSAELGFSPEDRHKNLQRIAFVASE
;
A
#
# COMPACT_ATOMS: atom_id res chain seq x y z
N MET A 1 1.86 4.07 -25.07
CA MET A 1 1.76 5.06 -23.98
C MET A 1 0.85 6.27 -24.33
N ARG A 2 0.01 6.16 -25.35
CA ARG A 2 -0.89 7.26 -25.74
C ARG A 2 -2.29 6.73 -26.05
N LEU A 3 -3.30 7.53 -25.74
CA LEU A 3 -4.66 7.31 -26.18
C LEU A 3 -4.79 7.60 -27.68
N ALA A 4 -5.91 7.20 -28.28
CA ALA A 4 -6.19 7.43 -29.70
C ALA A 4 -6.17 8.92 -30.11
N ASN A 5 -6.51 9.84 -29.18
CA ASN A 5 -6.44 11.28 -29.35
C ASN A 5 -5.02 11.87 -29.16
N GLY A 6 -4.00 11.03 -28.99
CA GLY A 6 -2.61 11.44 -28.77
C GLY A 6 -2.21 11.78 -27.34
N ALA A 7 -3.16 11.89 -26.39
CA ALA A 7 -2.86 12.22 -25.01
C ALA A 7 -1.99 11.14 -24.34
N LEU A 8 -1.03 11.58 -23.55
CA LEU A 8 -0.12 10.70 -22.82
C LEU A 8 -0.88 9.92 -21.74
N PHE A 9 -0.87 8.59 -21.83
CA PHE A 9 -1.57 7.70 -20.92
C PHE A 9 -0.76 6.39 -20.77
N PRO A 10 0.18 6.34 -19.81
CA PRO A 10 1.22 5.32 -19.81
C PRO A 10 0.77 3.91 -19.41
N LEU A 11 -0.34 3.79 -18.66
CA LEU A 11 -0.87 2.51 -18.20
C LEU A 11 -2.36 2.39 -18.55
N PRO A 12 -2.84 1.21 -18.99
CA PRO A 12 -4.26 1.01 -19.25
C PRO A 12 -5.07 1.04 -17.95
N VAL A 13 -6.28 1.59 -18.01
CA VAL A 13 -7.32 1.44 -16.98
C VAL A 13 -8.41 0.60 -17.60
N THR A 14 -8.55 -0.62 -17.14
CA THR A 14 -9.42 -1.66 -17.73
C THR A 14 -10.54 -2.04 -16.77
N LEU A 15 -11.64 -2.52 -17.34
CA LEU A 15 -12.76 -3.12 -16.61
C LEU A 15 -13.02 -4.51 -17.18
N ASP A 16 -12.84 -5.53 -16.37
CA ASP A 16 -12.95 -6.92 -16.77
C ASP A 16 -14.26 -7.55 -16.28
N VAL A 17 -14.79 -8.44 -17.10
CA VAL A 17 -15.97 -9.27 -16.81
C VAL A 17 -15.75 -10.70 -17.31
N SER A 18 -16.42 -11.66 -16.70
CA SER A 18 -16.37 -13.03 -17.22
C SER A 18 -17.23 -13.19 -18.48
N GLN A 19 -16.92 -14.17 -19.31
CA GLN A 19 -17.76 -14.51 -20.46
C GLN A 19 -19.17 -14.89 -20.02
N GLU A 20 -19.32 -15.50 -18.85
CA GLU A 20 -20.62 -15.83 -18.27
C GLU A 20 -21.43 -14.56 -17.95
N GLN A 21 -20.80 -13.55 -17.32
CA GLN A 21 -21.44 -12.27 -17.06
C GLN A 21 -21.84 -11.54 -18.36
N VAL A 22 -21.02 -11.60 -19.41
CA VAL A 22 -21.37 -11.05 -20.72
C VAL A 22 -22.66 -11.69 -21.26
N ASN A 23 -22.76 -13.00 -21.17
CA ASN A 23 -23.92 -13.74 -21.66
C ASN A 23 -25.17 -13.50 -20.80
N GLN A 24 -25.05 -13.60 -19.47
CA GLN A 24 -26.17 -13.42 -18.54
C GLN A 24 -26.78 -12.03 -18.59
N LEU A 25 -25.93 -11.00 -18.68
CA LEU A 25 -26.35 -9.60 -18.71
C LEU A 25 -26.59 -9.08 -20.12
N GLY A 26 -26.34 -9.88 -21.15
CA GLY A 26 -26.49 -9.50 -22.55
C GLY A 26 -25.63 -8.30 -22.95
N LEU A 27 -24.38 -8.22 -22.44
CA LEU A 27 -23.51 -7.08 -22.64
C LEU A 27 -23.05 -6.99 -24.10
N LYS A 28 -23.31 -5.84 -24.72
CA LYS A 28 -22.92 -5.52 -26.10
C LYS A 28 -22.76 -4.02 -26.29
N ALA A 29 -22.21 -3.60 -27.41
CA ALA A 29 -22.17 -2.18 -27.77
C ALA A 29 -23.57 -1.55 -27.69
N GLY A 30 -23.65 -0.39 -27.05
CA GLY A 30 -24.88 0.33 -26.74
C GLY A 30 -25.55 -0.06 -25.42
N SER A 31 -25.13 -1.14 -24.73
CA SER A 31 -25.64 -1.47 -23.41
C SER A 31 -25.19 -0.44 -22.38
N ARG A 32 -26.09 -0.10 -21.45
CA ARG A 32 -25.78 0.77 -20.30
C ARG A 32 -25.78 -0.06 -19.03
N VAL A 33 -24.69 0.02 -18.27
CA VAL A 33 -24.51 -0.71 -17.01
C VAL A 33 -24.14 0.25 -15.88
N THR A 34 -24.70 0.00 -14.71
CA THR A 34 -24.33 0.76 -13.51
C THR A 34 -23.10 0.15 -12.87
N LEU A 35 -22.05 0.94 -12.67
CA LEU A 35 -20.88 0.56 -11.89
C LEU A 35 -21.15 0.90 -10.43
N ARG A 36 -21.03 -0.11 -9.56
CA ARG A 36 -21.27 0.01 -8.14
C ARG A 36 -19.98 -0.18 -7.35
N ASP A 37 -19.84 0.53 -6.24
CA ASP A 37 -18.75 0.32 -5.30
C ASP A 37 -18.98 -1.00 -4.55
N PRO A 38 -18.05 -1.97 -4.60
CA PRO A 38 -18.23 -3.26 -3.94
C PRO A 38 -18.23 -3.18 -2.40
N ARG A 39 -17.87 -2.02 -1.83
CA ARG A 39 -17.81 -1.82 -0.38
C ARG A 39 -19.17 -1.50 0.24
N ASP A 40 -20.03 -0.81 -0.48
CA ASP A 40 -21.30 -0.28 0.04
C ASP A 40 -22.45 -0.34 -0.96
N ASP A 41 -22.22 -0.94 -2.14
CA ASP A 41 -23.17 -1.10 -3.26
C ASP A 41 -23.71 0.24 -3.83
N ASN A 42 -23.08 1.37 -3.52
CA ASN A 42 -23.48 2.64 -4.07
C ASN A 42 -23.14 2.75 -5.56
N ALA A 43 -24.08 3.31 -6.34
CA ALA A 43 -23.86 3.57 -7.76
C ALA A 43 -22.87 4.73 -7.90
N ILE A 44 -21.70 4.46 -8.50
CA ILE A 44 -20.64 5.48 -8.72
C ILE A 44 -20.64 6.04 -10.14
N ALA A 45 -21.01 5.22 -11.12
CA ALA A 45 -21.02 5.64 -12.51
C ALA A 45 -21.97 4.78 -13.36
N ILE A 46 -22.32 5.31 -14.54
CA ILE A 46 -22.99 4.56 -15.61
C ILE A 46 -21.99 4.43 -16.76
N LEU A 47 -21.71 3.20 -17.19
CA LEU A 47 -20.90 2.90 -18.36
C LEU A 47 -21.83 2.63 -19.54
N THR A 48 -21.72 3.41 -20.62
CA THR A 48 -22.29 3.10 -21.93
C THR A 48 -21.23 2.33 -22.72
N ILE A 49 -21.47 1.05 -22.95
CA ILE A 49 -20.49 0.15 -23.58
C ILE A 49 -20.35 0.47 -25.05
N SER A 50 -19.13 0.72 -25.53
CA SER A 50 -18.78 0.79 -26.94
C SER A 50 -18.20 -0.52 -27.46
N ASP A 51 -17.42 -1.20 -26.62
CA ASP A 51 -16.68 -2.39 -27.01
C ASP A 51 -16.76 -3.50 -25.95
N VAL A 52 -16.87 -4.74 -26.43
CA VAL A 52 -16.76 -5.98 -25.64
C VAL A 52 -15.77 -6.87 -26.37
N TYR A 53 -14.61 -7.13 -25.77
CA TYR A 53 -13.55 -7.86 -26.48
C TYR A 53 -12.70 -8.75 -25.56
N LYS A 54 -12.19 -9.83 -26.13
CA LYS A 54 -11.15 -10.65 -25.50
C LYS A 54 -9.80 -10.00 -25.74
N PHE A 55 -8.91 -10.14 -24.78
CA PHE A 55 -7.56 -9.60 -24.87
C PHE A 55 -6.50 -10.69 -24.69
N ASP A 56 -5.29 -10.40 -25.12
CA ASP A 56 -4.13 -11.27 -24.96
C ASP A 56 -3.34 -10.84 -23.72
N ARG A 57 -3.32 -11.70 -22.68
CA ARG A 57 -2.66 -11.44 -21.41
C ARG A 57 -1.16 -11.27 -21.55
N SER A 58 -0.51 -12.14 -22.36
CA SER A 58 0.94 -12.08 -22.59
C SER A 58 1.33 -10.77 -23.24
N ARG A 59 0.61 -10.39 -24.29
CA ARG A 59 0.83 -9.11 -24.97
C ARG A 59 0.60 -7.91 -24.07
N GLU A 60 -0.44 -7.94 -23.23
CA GLU A 60 -0.69 -6.86 -22.25
C GLU A 60 0.44 -6.79 -21.21
N ALA A 61 0.89 -7.94 -20.68
CA ALA A 61 2.01 -8.02 -19.74
C ALA A 61 3.29 -7.40 -20.31
N GLU A 62 3.68 -7.79 -21.53
CA GLU A 62 4.85 -7.25 -22.21
C GLU A 62 4.72 -5.75 -22.49
N LEU A 63 3.58 -5.29 -23.00
CA LEU A 63 3.38 -3.89 -23.37
C LEU A 63 3.19 -2.96 -22.17
N ALA A 64 2.54 -3.40 -21.09
CA ALA A 64 2.29 -2.57 -19.92
C ALA A 64 3.42 -2.63 -18.89
N PHE A 65 4.01 -3.81 -18.67
CA PHE A 65 4.99 -4.04 -17.60
C PHE A 65 6.39 -4.38 -18.12
N GLY A 66 6.56 -4.58 -19.43
CA GLY A 66 7.86 -4.87 -20.06
C GLY A 66 8.31 -6.33 -19.93
N ALA A 67 7.49 -7.20 -19.36
CA ALA A 67 7.80 -8.62 -19.19
C ALA A 67 6.53 -9.44 -18.94
N ASP A 68 6.50 -10.66 -19.46
CA ASP A 68 5.49 -11.69 -19.15
C ASP A 68 6.06 -12.68 -18.11
N ASP A 69 6.33 -12.17 -16.91
CA ASP A 69 6.90 -12.94 -15.79
C ASP A 69 6.02 -12.76 -14.55
N LYS A 70 5.45 -13.84 -14.02
CA LYS A 70 4.59 -13.86 -12.85
C LYS A 70 5.30 -13.48 -11.53
N ALA A 71 6.62 -13.34 -11.51
CA ALA A 71 7.33 -12.73 -10.40
C ALA A 71 6.98 -11.22 -10.27
N HIS A 72 6.48 -10.61 -11.35
CA HIS A 72 5.94 -9.26 -11.33
C HIS A 72 4.50 -9.28 -10.74
N PRO A 73 4.20 -8.54 -9.65
CA PRO A 73 2.90 -8.61 -8.97
C PRO A 73 1.69 -8.33 -9.87
N SER A 74 1.82 -7.37 -10.80
CA SER A 74 0.70 -7.06 -11.69
C SER A 74 0.56 -8.07 -12.84
N VAL A 75 1.62 -8.75 -13.24
CA VAL A 75 1.51 -9.86 -14.19
C VAL A 75 0.84 -11.04 -13.50
N SER A 76 1.24 -11.41 -12.28
CA SER A 76 0.52 -12.41 -11.49
C SER A 76 -0.97 -12.07 -11.35
N TYR A 77 -1.29 -10.82 -10.98
CA TYR A 77 -2.67 -10.34 -10.88
C TYR A 77 -3.44 -10.46 -12.21
N LEU A 78 -2.81 -10.11 -13.34
CA LEU A 78 -3.40 -10.21 -14.68
C LEU A 78 -3.80 -11.64 -15.03
N TYR A 79 -2.99 -12.64 -14.64
CA TYR A 79 -3.26 -14.05 -14.90
C TYR A 79 -4.24 -14.68 -13.91
N GLU A 80 -4.21 -14.28 -12.64
CA GLU A 80 -4.91 -14.96 -11.55
C GLU A 80 -6.27 -14.32 -11.21
N HIS A 81 -6.43 -13.02 -11.45
CA HIS A 81 -7.60 -12.27 -10.97
C HIS A 81 -8.38 -11.58 -12.10
N VAL A 82 -7.72 -11.16 -13.18
CA VAL A 82 -8.39 -10.48 -14.29
C VAL A 82 -9.18 -11.51 -15.12
N LYS A 83 -10.45 -11.22 -15.38
CA LYS A 83 -11.36 -12.06 -16.16
C LYS A 83 -11.07 -11.97 -17.66
N ASP A 84 -11.78 -12.75 -18.47
CA ASP A 84 -11.41 -13.02 -19.87
C ASP A 84 -11.84 -11.96 -20.87
N VAL A 85 -12.74 -11.07 -20.49
CA VAL A 85 -13.35 -10.08 -21.39
C VAL A 85 -13.20 -8.69 -20.82
N TYR A 86 -12.74 -7.75 -21.63
CA TYR A 86 -12.78 -6.32 -21.31
C TYR A 86 -14.03 -5.67 -21.91
N ILE A 87 -14.59 -4.74 -21.15
CA ILE A 87 -15.64 -3.84 -21.62
C ILE A 87 -15.11 -2.40 -21.57
N GLY A 88 -15.29 -1.68 -22.68
CA GLY A 88 -14.89 -0.29 -22.80
C GLY A 88 -16.07 0.58 -23.20
N GLY A 89 -15.98 1.89 -22.93
CA GLY A 89 -17.04 2.82 -23.28
C GLY A 89 -16.92 4.16 -22.62
N SER A 90 -17.98 4.96 -22.71
CA SER A 90 -18.08 6.26 -22.05
C SER A 90 -18.68 6.12 -20.64
N VAL A 91 -18.12 6.87 -19.69
CA VAL A 91 -18.51 6.84 -18.28
C VAL A 91 -19.18 8.15 -17.88
N GLU A 92 -20.39 8.06 -17.34
CA GLU A 92 -21.13 9.17 -16.74
C GLU A 92 -21.05 9.02 -15.20
N ALA A 93 -20.52 10.04 -14.49
CA ALA A 93 -20.43 10.01 -13.03
C ALA A 93 -21.82 10.14 -12.41
N VAL A 94 -22.13 9.30 -11.42
CA VAL A 94 -23.36 9.37 -10.61
C VAL A 94 -23.05 9.94 -9.24
N SER A 95 -22.08 9.35 -8.54
CA SER A 95 -21.64 9.84 -7.24
C SER A 95 -20.13 9.66 -7.07
N LYS A 96 -19.54 10.41 -6.13
CA LYS A 96 -18.14 10.18 -5.75
C LYS A 96 -18.05 8.92 -4.88
N PRO A 97 -16.99 8.09 -5.04
CA PRO A 97 -16.69 7.04 -4.08
C PRO A 97 -16.57 7.62 -2.66
N GLN A 98 -17.24 7.01 -1.70
CA GLN A 98 -17.16 7.43 -0.31
C GLN A 98 -16.04 6.71 0.42
N TYR A 99 -15.37 7.43 1.31
CA TYR A 99 -14.34 6.90 2.18
C TYR A 99 -14.72 7.20 3.62
N TYR A 100 -14.58 6.20 4.49
CA TYR A 100 -14.97 6.28 5.90
C TYR A 100 -13.76 6.42 6.83
N ASP A 101 -12.55 6.25 6.27
CA ASP A 101 -11.27 6.37 6.97
C ASP A 101 -10.54 7.66 6.56
N TYR A 102 -9.95 8.35 7.51
CA TYR A 102 -9.10 9.53 7.30
C TYR A 102 -9.72 10.58 6.37
N VAL A 103 -11.01 10.86 6.53
CA VAL A 103 -11.82 11.69 5.62
C VAL A 103 -11.21 13.09 5.41
N GLU A 104 -10.59 13.67 6.45
CA GLU A 104 -9.95 14.99 6.38
C GLU A 104 -8.73 15.06 5.47
N GLN A 105 -8.13 13.91 5.15
CA GLN A 105 -6.98 13.79 4.24
C GLN A 105 -7.37 13.30 2.83
N ARG A 106 -8.65 13.04 2.60
CA ARG A 106 -9.20 12.55 1.34
C ARG A 106 -9.68 13.71 0.46
N PHE A 107 -8.81 14.24 -0.37
CA PHE A 107 -9.11 15.34 -1.28
C PHE A 107 -9.34 14.83 -2.70
N THR A 108 -10.31 15.41 -3.39
CA THR A 108 -10.35 15.37 -4.85
C THR A 108 -9.29 16.32 -5.43
N PRO A 109 -8.91 16.18 -6.71
CA PRO A 109 -8.01 17.14 -7.37
C PRO A 109 -8.46 18.59 -7.27
N ALA A 110 -9.76 18.86 -7.43
CA ALA A 110 -10.31 20.21 -7.34
C ALA A 110 -10.19 20.79 -5.91
N GLU A 111 -10.55 20.00 -4.90
CA GLU A 111 -10.46 20.42 -3.49
C GLU A 111 -9.02 20.72 -3.07
N LEU A 112 -8.05 19.89 -3.52
CA LEU A 112 -6.65 20.10 -3.14
C LEU A 112 -6.06 21.33 -3.86
N ARG A 113 -6.39 21.57 -5.14
CA ARG A 113 -6.01 22.80 -5.83
C ARG A 113 -6.57 24.04 -5.14
N HIS A 114 -7.86 24.01 -4.76
CA HIS A 114 -8.47 25.10 -4.01
C HIS A 114 -7.83 25.31 -2.64
N TYR A 115 -7.44 24.22 -1.95
CA TYR A 115 -6.69 24.33 -0.71
C TYR A 115 -5.34 25.06 -0.93
N PHE A 116 -4.58 24.71 -1.99
CA PHE A 116 -3.31 25.38 -2.29
C PHE A 116 -3.50 26.87 -2.58
N GLU A 117 -4.54 27.25 -3.31
CA GLU A 117 -4.90 28.64 -3.54
C GLU A 117 -5.20 29.37 -2.24
N LYS A 118 -6.02 28.79 -1.38
CA LYS A 118 -6.42 29.34 -0.07
C LYS A 118 -5.23 29.61 0.85
N VAL A 119 -4.23 28.72 0.84
CA VAL A 119 -3.00 28.86 1.66
C VAL A 119 -1.86 29.57 0.91
N ALA A 120 -2.14 30.10 -0.28
CA ALA A 120 -1.21 30.82 -1.14
C ALA A 120 0.05 30.03 -1.55
N TRP A 121 -0.10 28.70 -1.75
CA TRP A 121 0.96 27.85 -2.24
C TRP A 121 1.08 27.96 -3.76
N ARG A 122 2.19 28.52 -4.27
CA ARG A 122 2.42 28.72 -5.70
C ARG A 122 3.20 27.58 -6.36
N LYS A 123 4.15 27.01 -5.63
CA LYS A 123 4.94 25.86 -6.04
C LYS A 123 4.74 24.74 -5.02
N VAL A 124 4.44 23.56 -5.50
CA VAL A 124 4.22 22.40 -4.65
C VAL A 124 5.08 21.26 -5.17
N VAL A 125 5.92 20.69 -4.30
CA VAL A 125 6.67 19.46 -4.56
C VAL A 125 5.97 18.30 -3.87
N ALA A 126 5.58 17.29 -4.64
CA ALA A 126 4.96 16.09 -4.08
C ALA A 126 5.97 14.99 -3.82
N PHE A 127 5.78 14.32 -2.70
CA PHE A 127 6.47 13.08 -2.35
C PHE A 127 5.46 11.94 -2.24
N GLN A 128 5.67 10.90 -3.06
CA GLN A 128 4.90 9.67 -2.98
C GLN A 128 5.66 8.62 -2.19
N THR A 129 4.92 7.87 -1.36
CA THR A 129 5.45 6.69 -0.71
C THR A 129 4.34 5.66 -0.49
N ARG A 130 4.75 4.40 -0.38
CA ARG A 130 3.95 3.27 0.10
C ARG A 130 4.56 2.64 1.36
N ASN A 131 5.59 3.25 1.90
CA ASN A 131 6.31 2.79 3.08
C ASN A 131 6.16 3.79 4.23
N PRO A 132 6.32 3.36 5.48
CA PRO A 132 6.47 4.28 6.60
C PRO A 132 7.60 5.28 6.36
N MET A 133 7.40 6.52 6.76
CA MET A 133 8.42 7.56 6.65
C MET A 133 9.23 7.67 7.93
N HIS A 134 10.54 7.93 7.76
CA HIS A 134 11.50 8.14 8.82
C HIS A 134 12.20 9.49 8.65
N ARG A 135 13.17 9.85 9.52
CA ARG A 135 13.86 11.13 9.45
C ARG A 135 14.47 11.42 8.08
N ALA A 136 15.15 10.46 7.46
CA ALA A 136 15.73 10.63 6.13
C ALA A 136 14.72 11.13 5.08
N HIS A 137 13.50 10.61 5.10
CA HIS A 137 12.44 11.05 4.17
C HIS A 137 11.97 12.48 4.46
N ARG A 138 11.86 12.84 5.72
CA ARG A 138 11.54 14.22 6.13
C ARG A 138 12.63 15.18 5.69
N GLU A 139 13.91 14.86 5.93
CA GLU A 139 15.04 15.71 5.55
C GLU A 139 15.13 15.87 4.03
N LEU A 140 14.96 14.78 3.28
CA LEU A 140 14.88 14.82 1.81
C LEU A 140 13.79 15.79 1.32
N THR A 141 12.59 15.65 1.84
CA THR A 141 11.45 16.47 1.36
C THR A 141 11.60 17.94 1.74
N VAL A 142 12.12 18.23 2.93
CA VAL A 142 12.42 19.61 3.38
C VAL A 142 13.53 20.23 2.54
N ARG A 143 14.58 19.47 2.24
CA ARG A 143 15.68 19.91 1.38
C ARG A 143 15.18 20.25 -0.02
N ALA A 144 14.44 19.34 -0.65
CA ALA A 144 13.84 19.55 -1.97
C ALA A 144 12.96 20.82 -1.98
N ALA A 145 12.10 20.99 -0.98
CA ALA A 145 11.23 22.15 -0.87
C ALA A 145 12.01 23.46 -0.74
N ARG A 146 13.08 23.49 0.05
CA ARG A 146 13.94 24.67 0.21
C ARG A 146 14.67 25.03 -1.08
N GLN A 147 15.24 24.04 -1.78
CA GLN A 147 15.93 24.26 -3.05
C GLN A 147 15.01 24.81 -4.13
N LEU A 148 13.76 24.36 -4.15
CA LEU A 148 12.76 24.76 -5.14
C LEU A 148 11.94 26.01 -4.71
N GLN A 149 12.10 26.47 -3.48
CA GLN A 149 11.22 27.46 -2.85
C GLN A 149 9.74 27.05 -2.98
N ALA A 150 9.45 25.80 -2.63
CA ALA A 150 8.17 25.15 -2.77
C ALA A 150 7.60 24.68 -1.42
N ASN A 151 6.30 24.43 -1.38
CA ASN A 151 5.65 23.72 -0.28
C ASN A 151 5.62 22.21 -0.58
N ILE A 152 5.39 21.39 0.45
CA ILE A 152 5.48 19.94 0.37
C ILE A 152 4.08 19.33 0.41
N LEU A 153 3.77 18.50 -0.55
CA LEU A 153 2.65 17.58 -0.47
C LEU A 153 3.16 16.17 -0.19
N ILE A 154 2.90 15.66 1.01
CA ILE A 154 3.05 14.23 1.31
C ILE A 154 1.80 13.55 0.77
N HIS A 155 1.96 12.75 -0.30
CA HIS A 155 0.84 12.20 -1.06
C HIS A 155 0.98 10.68 -1.24
N PRO A 156 0.90 9.91 -0.13
CA PRO A 156 1.04 8.46 -0.15
C PRO A 156 -0.14 7.78 -0.82
N VAL A 157 0.11 6.64 -1.43
CA VAL A 157 -0.94 5.75 -1.94
C VAL A 157 -1.53 4.93 -0.81
N VAL A 158 -2.86 4.84 -0.77
CA VAL A 158 -3.63 4.07 0.23
C VAL A 158 -4.56 3.02 -0.41
N GLY A 159 -4.47 2.81 -1.71
CA GLY A 159 -5.04 1.66 -2.40
C GLY A 159 -4.16 0.42 -2.29
N LEU A 160 -4.40 -0.55 -3.16
CA LEU A 160 -3.60 -1.77 -3.25
C LEU A 160 -2.13 -1.44 -3.52
N THR A 161 -1.24 -2.10 -2.78
CA THR A 161 0.21 -1.99 -2.95
C THR A 161 0.83 -3.39 -3.07
N LYS A 162 2.15 -3.49 -2.93
CA LYS A 162 2.85 -4.77 -3.02
C LYS A 162 2.54 -5.66 -1.80
N PRO A 163 2.34 -6.97 -1.98
CA PRO A 163 2.22 -7.91 -0.86
C PRO A 163 3.40 -7.79 0.12
N GLY A 164 3.10 -7.77 1.41
CA GLY A 164 4.08 -7.61 2.48
C GLY A 164 4.44 -6.15 2.84
N ASP A 165 3.85 -5.17 2.18
CA ASP A 165 3.92 -3.78 2.62
C ASP A 165 3.14 -3.60 3.95
N VAL A 166 3.55 -2.61 4.74
CA VAL A 166 2.81 -2.19 5.93
C VAL A 166 1.41 -1.72 5.52
N ASP A 167 0.39 -2.13 6.26
CA ASP A 167 -1.00 -1.75 5.98
C ASP A 167 -1.19 -0.22 5.94
N HIS A 168 -2.18 0.24 5.21
CA HIS A 168 -2.34 1.68 5.00
C HIS A 168 -2.77 2.43 6.26
N TYR A 169 -3.51 1.82 7.19
CA TYR A 169 -3.91 2.46 8.45
C TYR A 169 -2.69 2.78 9.30
N THR A 170 -1.78 1.83 9.46
CA THR A 170 -0.50 2.02 10.14
C THR A 170 0.35 3.08 9.45
N ARG A 171 0.46 3.03 8.11
CA ARG A 171 1.23 4.02 7.34
C ARG A 171 0.67 5.43 7.53
N VAL A 172 -0.64 5.61 7.47
CA VAL A 172 -1.27 6.93 7.64
C VAL A 172 -1.04 7.47 9.05
N ARG A 173 -1.19 6.65 10.10
CA ARG A 173 -0.83 7.05 11.48
C ARG A 173 0.63 7.50 11.58
N VAL A 174 1.55 6.80 10.92
CA VAL A 174 2.97 7.21 10.85
C VAL A 174 3.10 8.58 10.18
N TYR A 175 2.44 8.81 9.04
CA TYR A 175 2.51 10.12 8.37
C TYR A 175 1.92 11.22 9.24
N GLN A 176 0.78 11.00 9.86
CA GLN A 176 0.15 11.96 10.78
C GLN A 176 1.08 12.29 11.96
N SER A 177 1.76 11.29 12.54
CA SER A 177 2.70 11.50 13.64
C SER A 177 3.97 12.27 13.22
N LEU A 178 4.29 12.25 11.91
CA LEU A 178 5.43 12.96 11.35
C LEU A 178 5.10 14.42 10.97
N MET A 179 3.85 14.73 10.61
CA MET A 179 3.46 16.07 10.15
C MET A 179 3.86 17.20 11.09
N PRO A 180 3.74 17.10 12.44
CA PRO A 180 4.18 18.15 13.36
C PRO A 180 5.69 18.42 13.34
N ARG A 181 6.49 17.55 12.73
CA ARG A 181 7.95 17.72 12.58
C ARG A 181 8.36 18.60 11.40
N TYR A 182 7.42 18.90 10.51
CA TYR A 182 7.64 19.87 9.44
C TYR A 182 7.51 21.31 9.97
N PRO A 183 8.23 22.27 9.39
CA PRO A 183 7.99 23.68 9.66
C PRO A 183 6.52 24.03 9.41
N LYS A 184 5.95 24.87 10.28
CA LYS A 184 4.53 25.27 10.19
C LYS A 184 4.21 25.87 8.81
N GLY A 185 3.17 25.37 8.17
CA GLY A 185 2.71 25.83 6.86
C GLY A 185 3.54 25.36 5.67
N MET A 186 4.58 24.54 5.89
CA MET A 186 5.44 24.04 4.80
C MET A 186 4.89 22.80 4.13
N ALA A 187 4.21 21.92 4.88
CA ALA A 187 3.79 20.61 4.40
C ALA A 187 2.30 20.34 4.65
N ALA A 188 1.69 19.60 3.75
CA ALA A 188 0.34 19.03 3.88
C ALA A 188 0.36 17.53 3.59
N LEU A 189 -0.58 16.81 4.17
CA LEU A 189 -0.82 15.38 3.94
C LEU A 189 -2.14 15.21 3.20
N ALA A 190 -2.11 14.57 2.04
CA ALA A 190 -3.31 14.10 1.33
C ALA A 190 -3.13 12.64 0.92
N LEU A 191 -4.21 11.86 0.93
CA LEU A 191 -4.17 10.44 0.61
C LEU A 191 -4.63 10.19 -0.82
N LEU A 192 -3.88 9.34 -1.54
CA LEU A 192 -4.22 8.96 -2.90
C LEU A 192 -4.82 7.56 -2.94
N PRO A 193 -6.11 7.40 -3.26
CA PRO A 193 -6.76 6.09 -3.39
C PRO A 193 -6.40 5.44 -4.74
N LEU A 194 -5.13 5.15 -4.94
CA LEU A 194 -4.56 4.53 -6.13
C LEU A 194 -4.10 3.13 -5.83
N ALA A 195 -4.48 2.16 -6.66
CA ALA A 195 -3.87 0.83 -6.69
C ALA A 195 -2.58 0.89 -7.50
N MET A 196 -1.46 0.54 -6.88
CA MET A 196 -0.16 0.49 -7.55
C MET A 196 -0.06 -0.73 -8.46
N ARG A 197 0.49 -0.51 -9.64
CA ARG A 197 0.74 -1.56 -10.65
C ARG A 197 2.18 -2.07 -10.65
N MET A 198 3.06 -1.46 -9.90
CA MET A 198 4.50 -1.76 -9.84
C MET A 198 5.19 -1.70 -11.22
N ALA A 199 4.68 -0.87 -12.13
CA ALA A 199 5.09 -0.76 -13.53
C ALA A 199 6.31 0.18 -13.74
N GLY A 200 7.09 0.44 -12.69
CA GLY A 200 8.34 1.20 -12.76
C GLY A 200 8.24 2.53 -13.51
N PRO A 201 8.96 2.69 -14.64
CA PRO A 201 8.98 3.94 -15.41
C PRO A 201 7.60 4.42 -15.86
N ARG A 202 6.75 3.51 -16.34
CA ARG A 202 5.38 3.86 -16.78
C ARG A 202 4.51 4.30 -15.60
N GLU A 203 4.67 3.67 -14.47
CA GLU A 203 3.94 4.08 -13.27
C GLU A 203 4.45 5.41 -12.70
N ALA A 204 5.74 5.68 -12.76
CA ALA A 204 6.29 6.98 -12.38
C ALA A 204 5.66 8.12 -13.23
N LEU A 205 5.54 7.88 -14.54
CA LEU A 205 4.88 8.82 -15.44
C LEU A 205 3.39 8.96 -15.12
N TRP A 206 2.69 7.86 -14.83
CA TRP A 206 1.31 7.86 -14.36
C TRP A 206 1.14 8.66 -13.06
N HIS A 207 2.05 8.45 -12.11
CA HIS A 207 2.10 9.19 -10.86
C HIS A 207 2.32 10.69 -11.06
N ALA A 208 3.14 11.10 -12.03
CA ALA A 208 3.35 12.49 -12.37
C ALA A 208 2.07 13.13 -12.94
N ILE A 209 1.40 12.46 -13.88
CA ILE A 209 0.10 12.91 -14.44
C ILE A 209 -0.93 13.11 -13.33
N ILE A 210 -1.07 12.15 -12.44
CA ILE A 210 -2.01 12.24 -11.33
C ILE A 210 -1.68 13.46 -10.45
N ARG A 211 -0.41 13.66 -10.05
CA ARG A 211 -0.01 14.79 -9.19
C ARG A 211 -0.23 16.12 -9.89
N LYS A 212 0.00 16.19 -11.20
CA LYS A 212 -0.35 17.38 -12.00
C LYS A 212 -1.84 17.73 -11.86
N ASN A 213 -2.73 16.74 -11.94
CA ASN A 213 -4.16 16.94 -11.76
C ASN A 213 -4.50 17.47 -10.37
N PHE A 214 -3.75 17.09 -9.34
CA PHE A 214 -3.88 17.60 -7.97
C PHE A 214 -3.22 18.98 -7.74
N GLY A 215 -2.68 19.63 -8.78
CA GLY A 215 -2.11 20.97 -8.69
C GLY A 215 -0.63 21.01 -8.28
N VAL A 216 0.06 19.88 -8.36
CA VAL A 216 1.50 19.78 -8.04
C VAL A 216 2.32 20.28 -9.24
N SER A 217 3.37 21.05 -8.97
CA SER A 217 4.30 21.59 -9.98
C SER A 217 5.61 20.80 -10.10
N HIS A 218 6.00 20.06 -9.02
CA HIS A 218 7.26 19.32 -8.96
C HIS A 218 7.00 17.95 -8.32
N PHE A 219 7.59 16.90 -8.86
CA PHE A 219 7.39 15.55 -8.36
C PHE A 219 8.72 14.83 -8.07
N ILE A 220 8.90 14.38 -6.82
CA ILE A 220 10.08 13.61 -6.41
C ILE A 220 9.94 12.18 -6.92
N VAL A 221 10.86 11.77 -7.80
CA VAL A 221 10.91 10.43 -8.38
C VAL A 221 12.07 9.65 -7.77
N GLY A 222 11.74 8.53 -7.12
CA GLY A 222 12.70 7.66 -6.46
C GLY A 222 13.60 6.91 -7.46
N ARG A 223 14.75 6.46 -6.96
CA ARG A 223 15.50 5.38 -7.59
C ARG A 223 14.64 4.12 -7.55
N ASP A 224 14.55 3.36 -8.64
CA ASP A 224 13.66 2.20 -8.75
C ASP A 224 12.20 2.52 -8.36
N HIS A 225 11.71 3.68 -8.84
CA HIS A 225 10.37 4.17 -8.51
C HIS A 225 9.29 3.19 -8.97
N ALA A 226 8.45 2.73 -8.06
CA ALA A 226 7.40 1.72 -8.30
C ALA A 226 7.94 0.41 -8.92
N GLY A 227 9.20 0.07 -8.65
CA GLY A 227 9.79 -1.19 -9.10
C GLY A 227 9.25 -2.38 -8.30
N PRO A 228 8.95 -3.51 -8.98
CA PRO A 228 8.43 -4.72 -8.34
C PRO A 228 9.51 -5.52 -7.60
N GLY A 229 10.77 -5.25 -7.86
CA GLY A 229 11.93 -5.99 -7.37
C GLY A 229 12.54 -6.89 -8.45
N LYS A 230 12.86 -8.13 -8.11
CA LYS A 230 13.57 -9.06 -9.00
C LYS A 230 12.61 -9.98 -9.76
N ASN A 231 12.97 -10.29 -11.00
CA ASN A 231 12.29 -11.26 -11.86
C ASN A 231 12.61 -12.71 -11.43
N SER A 232 12.04 -13.68 -12.13
CA SER A 232 12.25 -15.11 -11.87
C SER A 232 13.72 -15.57 -12.03
N GLN A 233 14.54 -14.77 -12.72
CA GLN A 233 15.97 -15.01 -12.91
C GLN A 233 16.86 -14.27 -11.92
N GLY A 234 16.27 -13.53 -10.96
CA GLY A 234 16.99 -12.77 -9.95
C GLY A 234 17.54 -11.42 -10.43
N GLN A 235 17.14 -10.94 -11.60
CA GLN A 235 17.49 -9.63 -12.15
C GLN A 235 16.41 -8.61 -11.82
N ASP A 236 16.77 -7.33 -11.74
CA ASP A 236 15.78 -6.27 -11.57
C ASP A 236 14.94 -6.10 -12.83
N PHE A 237 13.62 -5.88 -12.68
CA PHE A 237 12.71 -5.69 -13.82
C PHE A 237 13.01 -4.40 -14.60
N TYR A 238 13.47 -3.36 -13.91
CA TYR A 238 13.75 -2.05 -14.50
C TYR A 238 15.09 -1.53 -14.02
N GLY A 239 15.72 -0.69 -14.84
CA GLY A 239 16.93 0.02 -14.44
C GLY A 239 16.65 1.02 -13.30
N PRO A 240 17.65 1.30 -12.44
CA PRO A 240 17.46 2.11 -11.23
C PRO A 240 17.05 3.56 -11.50
N TYR A 241 17.30 4.08 -12.70
CA TYR A 241 17.01 5.46 -13.08
C TYR A 241 16.00 5.58 -14.22
N ASP A 242 15.54 4.47 -14.81
CA ASP A 242 14.62 4.45 -15.95
C ASP A 242 13.34 5.27 -15.68
N ALA A 243 12.86 5.25 -14.44
CA ALA A 243 11.69 6.01 -14.02
C ALA A 243 11.94 7.53 -14.06
N GLN A 244 13.10 7.97 -13.58
CA GLN A 244 13.49 9.38 -13.62
C GLN A 244 13.67 9.86 -15.06
N ASP A 245 14.32 9.06 -15.89
CA ASP A 245 14.59 9.40 -17.30
C ASP A 245 13.30 9.50 -18.11
N LEU A 246 12.37 8.56 -17.90
CA LEU A 246 11.08 8.61 -18.59
C LEU A 246 10.26 9.83 -18.18
N VAL A 247 10.18 10.17 -16.89
CA VAL A 247 9.44 11.36 -16.43
C VAL A 247 10.12 12.63 -16.95
N ARG A 248 11.44 12.72 -16.90
CA ARG A 248 12.21 13.86 -17.42
C ARG A 248 11.96 14.10 -18.90
N LYS A 249 11.90 13.03 -19.70
CA LYS A 249 11.60 13.10 -21.16
C LYS A 249 10.25 13.72 -21.47
N HIS A 250 9.29 13.62 -20.55
CA HIS A 250 7.92 14.13 -20.76
C HIS A 250 7.61 15.37 -19.91
N THR A 251 8.58 15.99 -19.26
CA THR A 251 8.38 17.15 -18.37
C THR A 251 7.66 18.30 -19.07
N GLU A 252 8.08 18.67 -20.29
CA GLU A 252 7.46 19.77 -21.04
C GLU A 252 6.00 19.48 -21.38
N GLU A 253 5.70 18.29 -21.88
CA GLU A 253 4.33 17.87 -22.22
C GLU A 253 3.43 17.81 -20.99
N LEU A 254 3.94 17.35 -19.87
CA LEU A 254 3.21 17.21 -18.61
C LEU A 254 3.03 18.57 -17.91
N GLY A 255 3.97 19.47 -18.03
CA GLY A 255 4.03 20.71 -17.27
C GLY A 255 4.21 20.44 -15.76
N ILE A 256 4.96 19.41 -15.40
CA ILE A 256 5.39 19.07 -14.04
C ILE A 256 6.87 18.71 -14.06
N GLU A 257 7.66 19.31 -13.19
CA GLU A 257 9.12 19.08 -13.12
C GLU A 257 9.45 17.83 -12.31
N MET A 258 10.35 17.00 -12.85
CA MET A 258 10.89 15.85 -12.15
C MET A 258 12.01 16.31 -11.21
N VAL A 259 11.89 15.91 -9.93
CA VAL A 259 12.91 16.12 -8.91
C VAL A 259 13.55 14.77 -8.57
N PRO A 260 14.85 14.58 -8.78
CA PRO A 260 15.48 13.31 -8.46
C PRO A 260 15.51 13.10 -6.95
N PHE A 261 15.15 11.89 -6.52
CA PHE A 261 15.30 11.46 -5.13
C PHE A 261 16.78 11.33 -4.80
N GLN A 262 17.23 12.05 -3.77
CA GLN A 262 18.56 11.91 -3.23
C GLN A 262 18.55 10.95 -2.05
N MET A 263 19.42 9.95 -2.07
CA MET A 263 19.57 9.05 -0.93
C MET A 263 20.24 9.80 0.21
N MET A 264 19.56 9.93 1.34
CA MET A 264 20.06 10.61 2.53
C MET A 264 20.78 9.64 3.46
N THR A 265 21.91 10.05 4.01
CA THR A 265 22.60 9.35 5.08
C THR A 265 22.79 10.25 6.30
N TYR A 266 22.89 9.65 7.47
CA TYR A 266 23.10 10.37 8.71
C TYR A 266 24.60 10.49 9.03
N LEU A 267 25.02 11.68 9.40
CA LEU A 267 26.39 12.01 9.83
C LEU A 267 26.42 12.14 11.35
N PRO A 268 27.00 11.17 12.09
CA PRO A 268 26.98 11.19 13.55
C PRO A 268 27.76 12.33 14.18
N ASP A 269 28.82 12.81 13.52
CA ASP A 269 29.68 13.85 14.03
C ASP A 269 29.02 15.25 14.04
N THR A 270 28.08 15.50 13.12
CA THR A 270 27.37 16.78 12.98
C THR A 270 25.88 16.70 13.36
N ASP A 271 25.37 15.52 13.66
CA ASP A 271 23.93 15.25 13.89
C ASP A 271 23.04 15.75 12.74
N GLU A 272 23.50 15.53 11.49
CA GLU A 272 22.82 16.00 10.29
C GLU A 272 22.60 14.90 9.27
N TYR A 273 21.66 15.14 8.35
CA TYR A 273 21.45 14.32 7.16
C TYR A 273 21.97 15.02 5.92
N GLN A 274 22.75 14.28 5.12
CA GLN A 274 23.23 14.75 3.82
C GLN A 274 22.93 13.71 2.71
N PRO A 275 22.79 14.17 1.46
CA PRO A 275 22.81 13.26 0.31
C PRO A 275 24.11 12.47 0.27
N VAL A 276 24.01 11.17 -0.01
CA VAL A 276 25.18 10.26 -0.03
C VAL A 276 26.26 10.73 -1.01
N ASP A 277 25.86 11.31 -2.13
CA ASP A 277 26.72 11.83 -3.19
C ASP A 277 27.42 13.16 -2.84
N GLU A 278 26.97 13.83 -1.78
CA GLU A 278 27.59 15.06 -1.27
C GLU A 278 28.54 14.83 -0.06
N VAL A 279 28.54 13.58 0.47
CA VAL A 279 29.39 13.26 1.64
C VAL A 279 30.84 13.08 1.21
N ALA A 280 31.75 13.76 1.90
CA ALA A 280 33.19 13.67 1.64
C ALA A 280 33.70 12.22 1.87
N PRO A 281 34.59 11.70 1.02
CA PRO A 281 35.19 10.39 1.22
C PRO A 281 35.80 10.22 2.61
N GLY A 282 35.50 9.10 3.29
CA GLY A 282 36.03 8.83 4.63
C GLY A 282 35.19 9.38 5.78
N THR A 283 34.15 10.17 5.53
CA THR A 283 33.26 10.67 6.59
C THR A 283 32.41 9.49 7.15
N PRO A 284 32.40 9.34 8.49
CA PRO A 284 31.52 8.30 9.11
C PRO A 284 30.05 8.55 8.80
N THR A 285 29.37 7.52 8.36
CA THR A 285 27.93 7.56 8.07
C THR A 285 27.19 6.41 8.72
N LEU A 286 25.94 6.65 9.12
CA LEU A 286 25.07 5.61 9.67
C LEU A 286 23.80 5.46 8.83
N ASN A 287 23.40 4.21 8.64
CA ASN A 287 22.16 3.86 7.98
C ASN A 287 21.57 2.58 8.56
N ILE A 288 20.25 2.44 8.48
CA ILE A 288 19.52 1.21 8.83
C ILE A 288 18.73 0.76 7.62
N SER A 289 19.05 -0.43 7.13
CA SER A 289 18.31 -1.02 6.01
C SER A 289 16.87 -1.39 6.42
N GLY A 290 15.96 -1.46 5.45
CA GLY A 290 14.58 -1.91 5.71
C GLY A 290 14.51 -3.32 6.33
N THR A 291 15.46 -4.20 6.01
CA THR A 291 15.56 -5.54 6.60
C THR A 291 15.96 -5.45 8.08
N GLU A 292 16.95 -4.63 8.41
CA GLU A 292 17.38 -4.42 9.79
C GLU A 292 16.30 -3.73 10.62
N LEU A 293 15.59 -2.75 10.05
CA LEU A 293 14.45 -2.13 10.72
C LEU A 293 13.36 -3.17 11.05
N ARG A 294 12.97 -4.00 10.09
CA ARG A 294 12.00 -5.08 10.33
C ARG A 294 12.47 -6.07 11.40
N ARG A 295 13.77 -6.40 11.40
CA ARG A 295 14.36 -7.23 12.46
C ARG A 295 14.21 -6.57 13.82
N ARG A 296 14.57 -5.30 13.97
CA ARG A 296 14.47 -4.54 15.23
C ARG A 296 13.03 -4.42 15.72
N LEU A 297 12.08 -4.14 14.84
CA LEU A 297 10.66 -4.13 15.19
C LEU A 297 10.22 -5.50 15.73
N ARG A 298 10.54 -6.58 15.02
CA ARG A 298 10.16 -7.95 15.40
C ARG A 298 10.78 -8.43 16.72
N THR A 299 12.01 -8.03 17.01
CA THR A 299 12.74 -8.44 18.21
C THR A 299 12.59 -7.48 19.39
N GLY A 300 11.96 -6.31 19.19
CA GLY A 300 11.92 -5.27 20.22
C GLY A 300 13.24 -4.50 20.41
N ALA A 301 14.25 -4.75 19.57
CA ALA A 301 15.55 -4.08 19.68
C ALA A 301 15.43 -2.55 19.48
N PRO A 302 16.29 -1.74 20.12
CA PRO A 302 16.24 -0.28 20.04
C PRO A 302 16.34 0.21 18.58
N ILE A 303 15.51 1.18 18.22
CA ILE A 303 15.60 1.94 16.98
C ILE A 303 16.11 3.34 17.34
N PRO A 304 17.28 3.75 16.86
CA PRO A 304 17.88 5.02 17.26
C PRO A 304 17.06 6.22 16.81
N ASP A 305 17.09 7.29 17.62
CA ASP A 305 16.37 8.54 17.32
C ASP A 305 16.88 9.25 16.08
N TRP A 306 18.15 9.09 15.75
CA TRP A 306 18.69 9.62 14.50
C TRP A 306 18.06 8.95 13.27
N PHE A 307 17.58 7.69 13.36
CA PHE A 307 16.94 7.00 12.25
C PHE A 307 15.44 7.32 12.14
N SER A 308 14.73 7.30 13.28
CA SER A 308 13.29 7.51 13.30
C SER A 308 12.82 8.18 14.58
N TYR A 309 11.77 8.97 14.48
CA TYR A 309 11.16 9.61 15.65
C TYR A 309 10.45 8.57 16.53
N GLU A 310 10.48 8.80 17.84
CA GLU A 310 9.84 7.92 18.83
C GLU A 310 8.35 7.67 18.52
N SER A 311 7.63 8.72 18.12
CA SER A 311 6.21 8.62 17.73
C SER A 311 5.98 7.65 16.57
N VAL A 312 6.86 7.65 15.58
CA VAL A 312 6.83 6.72 14.43
C VAL A 312 7.12 5.29 14.90
N VAL A 313 8.17 5.12 15.72
CA VAL A 313 8.55 3.81 16.26
C VAL A 313 7.44 3.22 17.13
N LYS A 314 6.80 4.05 17.96
CA LYS A 314 5.65 3.66 18.78
C LYS A 314 4.50 3.15 17.91
N THR A 315 4.08 3.93 16.91
CA THR A 315 3.01 3.53 15.98
C THR A 315 3.31 2.22 15.26
N LEU A 316 4.55 2.02 14.81
CA LEU A 316 4.95 0.77 14.15
C LEU A 316 4.93 -0.41 15.12
N ARG A 317 5.34 -0.23 16.37
CA ARG A 317 5.32 -1.29 17.39
C ARG A 317 3.92 -1.65 17.88
N GLU A 318 3.02 -0.70 17.91
CA GLU A 318 1.60 -0.95 18.20
C GLU A 318 0.96 -1.85 17.13
N SER A 319 1.27 -1.61 15.86
CA SER A 319 0.73 -2.40 14.75
C SER A 319 1.48 -3.70 14.51
N TYR A 320 2.78 -3.72 14.77
CA TYR A 320 3.67 -4.87 14.60
C TYR A 320 4.44 -5.13 15.90
N PRO A 321 3.75 -5.64 16.94
CA PRO A 321 4.36 -5.88 18.24
C PRO A 321 5.49 -6.92 18.13
N PRO A 322 6.54 -6.81 18.97
CA PRO A 322 7.60 -7.83 19.04
C PRO A 322 7.00 -9.22 19.30
N LYS A 323 7.67 -10.26 18.82
CA LYS A 323 7.21 -11.66 19.00
C LYS A 323 6.92 -12.00 20.46
N THR A 324 7.69 -11.43 21.38
CA THR A 324 7.50 -11.61 22.82
C THR A 324 6.20 -11.00 23.36
N SER A 325 5.61 -10.05 22.62
CA SER A 325 4.35 -9.37 22.98
C SER A 325 3.16 -9.84 22.14
N GLN A 326 3.39 -10.70 21.14
CA GLN A 326 2.32 -11.25 20.32
C GLN A 326 1.54 -12.33 21.07
N GLY A 327 0.23 -12.44 20.79
CA GLY A 327 -0.58 -13.58 21.19
C GLY A 327 -0.07 -14.87 20.55
N PHE A 328 -0.33 -15.98 21.19
CA PHE A 328 -0.06 -17.32 20.64
C PHE A 328 -1.10 -18.31 21.13
N THR A 329 -1.31 -19.36 20.36
CA THR A 329 -2.23 -20.44 20.70
C THR A 329 -1.42 -21.71 20.98
N ILE A 330 -1.72 -22.39 22.08
CA ILE A 330 -1.23 -23.76 22.37
C ILE A 330 -2.37 -24.71 22.02
N PHE A 331 -2.18 -25.54 21.00
CA PHE A 331 -3.13 -26.56 20.62
C PHE A 331 -2.74 -27.91 21.22
N LEU A 332 -3.58 -28.41 22.13
CA LEU A 332 -3.41 -29.73 22.75
C LEU A 332 -4.28 -30.76 22.02
N THR A 333 -3.66 -31.79 21.48
CA THR A 333 -4.35 -32.89 20.80
C THR A 333 -4.09 -34.23 21.51
N GLY A 334 -5.01 -35.16 21.34
CA GLY A 334 -4.92 -36.50 21.92
C GLY A 334 -6.23 -37.21 21.93
N LEU A 335 -6.21 -38.52 22.21
CA LEU A 335 -7.39 -39.38 22.32
C LEU A 335 -8.33 -38.90 23.44
N HIS A 336 -9.57 -39.37 23.40
CA HIS A 336 -10.51 -39.15 24.48
C HIS A 336 -9.93 -39.67 25.80
N ASN A 337 -10.11 -38.93 26.89
CA ASN A 337 -9.56 -39.22 28.23
C ASN A 337 -8.02 -39.31 28.33
N SER A 338 -7.27 -38.72 27.38
CA SER A 338 -5.79 -38.67 27.43
C SER A 338 -5.22 -37.66 28.45
N GLY A 339 -6.06 -36.95 29.19
CA GLY A 339 -5.63 -35.93 30.15
C GLY A 339 -5.33 -34.54 29.58
N LYS A 340 -5.63 -34.30 28.31
CA LYS A 340 -5.35 -32.99 27.65
C LYS A 340 -6.02 -31.80 28.34
N ASP A 341 -7.24 -32.00 28.87
CA ASP A 341 -7.99 -30.92 29.52
C ASP A 341 -7.39 -30.55 30.88
N GLN A 342 -6.89 -31.55 31.64
CA GLN A 342 -6.16 -31.31 32.88
C GLN A 342 -4.86 -30.55 32.61
N ILE A 343 -4.11 -30.95 31.57
CA ILE A 343 -2.90 -30.24 31.16
C ILE A 343 -3.23 -28.79 30.72
N ALA A 344 -4.29 -28.58 29.96
CA ALA A 344 -4.73 -27.26 29.55
C ALA A 344 -5.05 -26.34 30.74
N ARG A 345 -5.79 -26.85 31.73
CA ARG A 345 -6.10 -26.14 32.97
C ARG A 345 -4.85 -25.85 33.80
N ALA A 346 -3.95 -26.79 33.93
CA ALA A 346 -2.68 -26.60 34.65
C ALA A 346 -1.81 -25.54 33.99
N LEU A 347 -1.73 -25.53 32.64
CA LEU A 347 -1.03 -24.50 31.88
C LEU A 347 -1.69 -23.11 32.06
N GLN A 348 -3.01 -23.04 32.02
CA GLN A 348 -3.73 -21.80 32.28
C GLN A 348 -3.35 -21.20 33.62
N VAL A 349 -3.39 -22.00 34.69
CA VAL A 349 -3.01 -21.55 36.03
C VAL A 349 -1.57 -21.04 36.05
N LYS A 350 -0.64 -21.74 35.42
CA LYS A 350 0.78 -21.33 35.35
C LYS A 350 0.97 -20.01 34.60
N PHE A 351 0.25 -19.77 33.53
CA PHE A 351 0.28 -18.50 32.85
C PHE A 351 -0.32 -17.36 33.69
N HIS A 352 -1.39 -17.61 34.42
CA HIS A 352 -1.95 -16.63 35.38
C HIS A 352 -0.99 -16.31 36.50
N GLU A 353 -0.29 -17.33 37.06
CA GLU A 353 0.75 -17.12 38.08
C GLU A 353 1.91 -16.25 37.57
N GLN A 354 2.33 -16.43 36.30
CA GLN A 354 3.37 -15.61 35.68
C GLN A 354 2.93 -14.19 35.43
N GLY A 355 1.64 -13.96 35.16
CA GLY A 355 1.10 -12.65 34.80
C GLY A 355 1.54 -12.15 33.43
N GLY A 356 1.22 -10.88 33.14
CA GLY A 356 1.65 -10.17 31.94
C GLY A 356 0.88 -10.51 30.65
N ARG A 357 -0.05 -11.49 30.69
CA ARG A 357 -0.89 -11.88 29.53
C ARG A 357 -2.29 -12.30 29.99
N SER A 358 -3.29 -11.96 29.18
CA SER A 358 -4.60 -12.58 29.29
C SER A 358 -4.57 -13.97 28.68
N VAL A 359 -5.25 -14.92 29.31
CA VAL A 359 -5.29 -16.33 28.88
C VAL A 359 -6.73 -16.78 28.74
N SER A 360 -7.11 -17.24 27.55
CA SER A 360 -8.41 -17.87 27.29
C SER A 360 -8.22 -19.38 27.13
N LEU A 361 -9.08 -20.16 27.79
CA LEU A 361 -9.10 -21.61 27.69
C LEU A 361 -10.31 -22.04 26.84
N LEU A 362 -10.04 -22.60 25.67
CA LEU A 362 -11.05 -23.11 24.76
C LEU A 362 -11.14 -24.63 24.89
N LEU A 363 -12.05 -25.10 25.74
CA LEU A 363 -12.30 -26.55 25.92
C LEU A 363 -13.30 -27.04 24.86
N GLY A 364 -13.01 -28.16 24.23
CA GLY A 364 -13.83 -28.71 23.16
C GLY A 364 -15.30 -28.92 23.53
N ASP A 365 -15.58 -29.40 24.75
CA ASP A 365 -16.95 -29.64 25.23
C ASP A 365 -17.69 -28.32 25.46
N SER A 366 -17.07 -27.34 26.10
CA SER A 366 -17.69 -26.02 26.32
C SER A 366 -17.93 -25.30 25.00
N MET A 367 -16.96 -25.33 24.09
CA MET A 367 -17.12 -24.72 22.74
C MET A 367 -18.23 -25.38 21.93
N ARG A 368 -18.40 -26.71 22.10
CA ARG A 368 -19.51 -27.43 21.47
C ARG A 368 -20.87 -27.00 22.02
N GLN A 369 -20.97 -26.84 23.33
CA GLN A 369 -22.22 -26.40 23.96
C GLN A 369 -22.59 -24.98 23.57
N GLU A 370 -21.61 -24.06 23.57
CA GLU A 370 -21.87 -22.61 23.35
C GLU A 370 -21.94 -22.21 21.87
N LEU A 371 -21.08 -22.80 21.02
CA LEU A 371 -20.94 -22.36 19.63
C LEU A 371 -21.37 -23.38 18.58
N SER A 372 -21.59 -24.63 18.97
CA SER A 372 -21.80 -25.73 18.05
C SER A 372 -22.83 -26.74 18.57
N ALA A 373 -23.81 -26.28 19.37
CA ALA A 373 -24.82 -27.13 19.99
C ALA A 373 -25.67 -27.94 18.98
N GLU A 374 -25.82 -27.40 17.76
CA GLU A 374 -26.54 -28.04 16.67
C GLU A 374 -25.76 -29.14 15.96
N LEU A 375 -24.42 -29.24 16.17
CA LEU A 375 -23.58 -30.19 15.46
C LEU A 375 -23.54 -31.55 16.16
N GLY A 376 -23.60 -32.64 15.36
CA GLY A 376 -23.37 -34.01 15.80
C GLY A 376 -21.90 -34.40 15.93
N PHE A 377 -21.63 -35.71 15.80
CA PHE A 377 -20.27 -36.27 15.90
C PHE A 377 -19.79 -36.89 14.58
N SER A 378 -20.46 -36.58 13.46
CA SER A 378 -19.99 -36.98 12.14
C SER A 378 -18.61 -36.35 11.84
N PRO A 379 -17.81 -36.90 10.92
CA PRO A 379 -16.54 -36.27 10.50
C PRO A 379 -16.74 -34.82 10.04
N GLU A 380 -17.79 -34.52 9.32
CA GLU A 380 -18.14 -33.20 8.82
C GLU A 380 -18.47 -32.24 9.96
N ASP A 381 -19.28 -32.66 10.94
CA ASP A 381 -19.62 -31.85 12.10
C ASP A 381 -18.41 -31.57 12.98
N ARG A 382 -17.54 -32.57 13.17
CA ARG A 382 -16.28 -32.41 13.91
C ARG A 382 -15.36 -31.39 13.21
N HIS A 383 -15.26 -31.48 11.88
CA HIS A 383 -14.47 -30.54 11.10
C HIS A 383 -15.01 -29.10 11.25
N LYS A 384 -16.32 -28.92 11.13
CA LYS A 384 -16.97 -27.61 11.29
C LYS A 384 -16.80 -27.03 12.69
N ASN A 385 -16.90 -27.86 13.74
CA ASN A 385 -16.63 -27.43 15.10
C ASN A 385 -15.18 -26.98 15.29
N LEU A 386 -14.21 -27.73 14.74
CA LEU A 386 -12.80 -27.33 14.78
C LEU A 386 -12.53 -26.01 14.05
N GLN A 387 -13.16 -25.78 12.89
CA GLN A 387 -13.07 -24.52 12.18
C GLN A 387 -13.56 -23.32 13.03
N ARG A 388 -14.70 -23.49 13.74
CA ARG A 388 -15.23 -22.46 14.63
C ARG A 388 -14.30 -22.18 15.81
N ILE A 389 -13.75 -23.23 16.44
CA ILE A 389 -12.78 -23.09 17.54
C ILE A 389 -11.52 -22.40 17.04
N ALA A 390 -11.01 -22.76 15.86
CA ALA A 390 -9.84 -22.14 15.26
C ALA A 390 -10.08 -20.65 14.96
N PHE A 391 -11.28 -20.30 14.47
CA PHE A 391 -11.66 -18.89 14.26
C PHE A 391 -11.64 -18.10 15.58
N VAL A 392 -12.28 -18.61 16.63
CA VAL A 392 -12.26 -17.94 17.95
C VAL A 392 -10.84 -17.82 18.51
N ALA A 393 -9.99 -18.85 18.29
CA ALA A 393 -8.60 -18.81 18.75
C ALA A 393 -7.72 -17.84 17.95
N SER A 394 -8.13 -17.47 16.73
CA SER A 394 -7.41 -16.49 15.88
C SER A 394 -7.72 -15.04 16.23
N GLU A 395 -8.90 -14.75 16.78
CA GLU A 395 -9.33 -13.44 17.26
C GLU A 395 -8.77 -13.11 18.65
#